data_7e07bb403a2614c709f3323259fbce83
#
_entry.id   7e07bb403a2614c709f3323259fbce83
#
_cell.length_a   1.000
_cell.length_b   1.000
_cell.length_c   1.000
_cell.angle_alpha   90.00
_cell.angle_beta   90.00
_cell.angle_gamma   90.00
#
_symmetry.space_group_name_H-M   'P 1'
#
loop_
_entity.id
_entity.type
_entity.pdbx_description
1 polymer ?
#
loop_
_entity_poly.entity_id
_entity_poly.type
_entity_poly.pdbx_seq_one_letter_code
_entity_poly.pdbx_strand_id
1 'polypeptide(L)'
;MSIRYIKHPGSIAGDRLSEKVLSQVRREFGAEVEPFALHRPVPELLAGAWMACRETLLAGDGGRDAKELVAAAVSTINRCPYCVDAHSIMLLESSGYDYPEALADTYLGRIAEWASSTLKPGSAILHSPPFSDTEAPAFIGTAVFFHYINRMVTILLGTSPLPFSSGIPKQVSMRMAAWFFGGAIRLRKPQGTSLELLQEAPLPDDLSWAKASLPIVGAFARFTNAIEHAGVGSLPEDVRAAVSKSALNWDGSSPAMNDGWYEDDIAHLQGADKAAGRLAFLTAFAPYKVDEAVVRAFSEHFPGDDILISALAWSSFTAARRIGSWLYIPPQCFSHI
;
A
#
# COMPACT_ATOMS: atom_id res chain seq x y z
N MET A 1 19.34 -3.89 -6.64
CA MET A 1 18.81 -2.51 -6.72
C MET A 1 19.07 -1.79 -5.41
N SER A 2 19.41 -0.51 -5.42
CA SER A 2 19.60 0.26 -4.17
C SER A 2 18.27 0.87 -3.78
N ILE A 3 17.86 0.68 -2.52
CA ILE A 3 16.74 1.40 -1.92
C ILE A 3 17.22 2.83 -1.68
N ARG A 4 16.48 3.83 -2.19
CA ARG A 4 16.84 5.24 -2.04
C ARG A 4 16.75 5.64 -0.57
N TYR A 5 17.65 6.53 -0.16
CA TYR A 5 17.67 7.16 1.17
C TYR A 5 17.91 6.21 2.36
N ILE A 6 18.01 4.90 2.13
CA ILE A 6 18.31 3.90 3.15
C ILE A 6 19.76 3.50 3.06
N LYS A 7 20.49 3.65 4.17
CA LYS A 7 21.94 3.37 4.24
C LYS A 7 22.22 1.88 4.51
N HIS A 8 21.36 1.25 5.28
CA HIS A 8 21.52 -0.13 5.74
C HIS A 8 20.27 -0.97 5.41
N PRO A 9 20.02 -1.32 4.13
CA PRO A 9 18.83 -2.06 3.72
C PRO A 9 18.86 -3.55 4.15
N GLY A 10 19.90 -3.96 4.87
CA GLY A 10 20.03 -5.31 5.42
C GLY A 10 19.14 -5.51 6.66
N SER A 11 18.77 -6.77 6.96
CA SER A 11 18.13 -7.12 8.22
C SER A 11 19.08 -6.83 9.39
N ILE A 12 18.52 -6.41 10.53
CA ILE A 12 19.27 -6.37 11.78
C ILE A 12 19.74 -7.80 12.07
N ALA A 13 21.02 -8.00 12.25
CA ALA A 13 21.60 -9.32 12.46
C ALA A 13 20.89 -10.02 13.65
N GLY A 14 20.29 -11.19 13.41
CA GLY A 14 19.58 -11.97 14.42
C GLY A 14 18.09 -11.61 14.59
N ASP A 15 17.51 -10.74 13.76
CA ASP A 15 16.08 -10.45 13.77
C ASP A 15 15.27 -11.64 13.20
N ARG A 16 14.71 -12.44 14.12
CA ARG A 16 13.93 -13.62 13.79
C ARG A 16 12.59 -13.30 13.12
N LEU A 17 12.00 -12.12 13.39
CA LEU A 17 10.73 -11.73 12.81
C LEU A 17 10.89 -11.44 11.32
N SER A 18 11.82 -10.60 10.95
CA SER A 18 12.13 -10.33 9.53
C SER A 18 12.50 -11.60 8.76
N GLU A 19 13.32 -12.48 9.34
CA GLU A 19 13.67 -13.77 8.73
C GLU A 19 12.43 -14.64 8.46
N LYS A 20 11.51 -14.73 9.43
CA LYS A 20 10.26 -15.48 9.30
C LYS A 20 9.36 -14.89 8.22
N VAL A 21 9.20 -13.56 8.19
CA VAL A 21 8.41 -12.85 7.18
C VAL A 21 8.99 -13.06 5.78
N LEU A 22 10.28 -12.79 5.59
CA LEU A 22 10.92 -12.90 4.29
C LEU A 22 10.95 -14.35 3.78
N SER A 23 11.00 -15.33 4.68
CA SER A 23 10.82 -16.75 4.32
C SER A 23 9.41 -17.02 3.78
N GLN A 24 8.36 -16.43 4.39
CA GLN A 24 7.00 -16.53 3.86
C GLN A 24 6.89 -15.83 2.48
N VAL A 25 7.44 -14.62 2.33
CA VAL A 25 7.46 -13.88 1.07
C VAL A 25 8.11 -14.70 -0.04
N ARG A 26 9.32 -15.23 0.19
CA ARG A 26 10.03 -16.09 -0.80
C ARG A 26 9.22 -17.32 -1.18
N ARG A 27 8.58 -17.97 -0.21
CA ARG A 27 7.75 -19.17 -0.46
C ARG A 27 6.51 -18.85 -1.30
N GLU A 28 5.89 -17.69 -1.09
CA GLU A 28 4.59 -17.36 -1.68
C GLU A 28 4.66 -16.53 -2.97
N PHE A 29 5.75 -15.77 -3.17
CA PHE A 29 6.04 -15.05 -4.42
C PHE A 29 7.11 -15.73 -5.28
N GLY A 30 7.83 -16.74 -4.76
CA GLY A 30 8.95 -17.39 -5.47
C GLY A 30 10.28 -16.64 -5.35
N ALA A 31 10.27 -15.40 -4.85
CA ALA A 31 11.44 -14.57 -4.65
C ALA A 31 11.20 -13.58 -3.51
N GLU A 32 12.26 -12.96 -3.05
CA GLU A 32 12.17 -11.78 -2.20
C GLU A 32 11.86 -10.56 -3.07
N VAL A 33 10.84 -9.79 -2.68
CA VAL A 33 10.39 -8.61 -3.41
C VAL A 33 10.67 -7.33 -2.65
N GLU A 34 11.22 -6.34 -3.35
CA GLU A 34 11.73 -5.10 -2.76
C GLU A 34 10.68 -4.30 -1.98
N PRO A 35 9.39 -4.21 -2.40
CA PRO A 35 8.36 -3.52 -1.62
C PRO A 35 8.20 -4.00 -0.18
N PHE A 36 8.50 -5.27 0.13
CA PHE A 36 8.57 -5.73 1.52
C PHE A 36 9.95 -5.45 2.13
N ALA A 37 11.02 -5.71 1.37
CA ALA A 37 12.39 -5.54 1.86
C ALA A 37 12.69 -4.10 2.35
N LEU A 38 12.03 -3.08 1.78
CA LEU A 38 12.18 -1.69 2.22
C LEU A 38 11.73 -1.43 3.66
N HIS A 39 10.90 -2.32 4.24
CA HIS A 39 10.45 -2.22 5.65
C HIS A 39 11.41 -2.89 6.65
N ARG A 40 12.49 -3.53 6.20
CA ARG A 40 13.44 -4.26 7.07
C ARG A 40 13.98 -3.48 8.27
N PRO A 41 14.21 -2.14 8.18
CA PRO A 41 14.62 -1.39 9.35
C PRO A 41 13.62 -1.43 10.51
N VAL A 42 12.34 -1.81 10.25
CA VAL A 42 11.28 -1.90 11.27
C VAL A 42 10.52 -3.22 11.09
N PRO A 43 10.94 -4.29 11.77
CA PRO A 43 10.41 -5.66 11.58
C PRO A 43 8.89 -5.79 11.73
N GLU A 44 8.30 -5.01 12.64
CA GLU A 44 6.85 -5.00 12.85
C GLU A 44 6.10 -4.39 11.67
N LEU A 45 6.66 -3.37 11.02
CA LEU A 45 6.10 -2.81 9.78
C LEU A 45 6.23 -3.80 8.61
N LEU A 46 7.36 -4.51 8.52
CA LEU A 46 7.55 -5.57 7.53
C LEU A 46 6.50 -6.67 7.70
N ALA A 47 6.28 -7.12 8.94
CA ALA A 47 5.30 -8.15 9.25
C ALA A 47 3.87 -7.67 8.98
N GLY A 48 3.52 -6.46 9.42
CA GLY A 48 2.21 -5.85 9.20
C GLY A 48 1.89 -5.67 7.72
N ALA A 49 2.82 -5.11 6.95
CA ALA A 49 2.65 -4.92 5.50
C ALA A 49 2.50 -6.27 4.77
N TRP A 50 3.28 -7.28 5.18
CA TRP A 50 3.14 -8.64 4.63
C TRP A 50 1.77 -9.23 4.93
N MET A 51 1.30 -9.16 6.18
CA MET A 51 -0.03 -9.67 6.56
C MET A 51 -1.14 -8.98 5.78
N ALA A 52 -1.13 -7.65 5.69
CA ALA A 52 -2.15 -6.89 4.97
C ALA A 52 -2.21 -7.30 3.48
N CYS A 53 -1.07 -7.38 2.81
CA CYS A 53 -0.99 -7.82 1.42
C CYS A 53 -1.41 -9.29 1.27
N ARG A 54 -0.89 -10.16 2.11
CA ARG A 54 -1.13 -11.59 1.99
C ARG A 54 -2.60 -11.95 2.17
N GLU A 55 -3.22 -11.45 3.23
CA GLU A 55 -4.60 -11.82 3.55
C GLU A 55 -5.63 -11.20 2.59
N THR A 56 -5.30 -10.11 1.90
CA THR A 56 -6.19 -9.52 0.89
C THR A 56 -5.89 -10.02 -0.51
N LEU A 57 -4.66 -9.82 -1.01
CA LEU A 57 -4.29 -10.10 -2.40
C LEU A 57 -4.09 -11.59 -2.65
N LEU A 58 -3.39 -12.32 -1.75
CA LEU A 58 -2.99 -13.71 -1.99
C LEU A 58 -4.02 -14.73 -1.50
N ALA A 59 -4.58 -14.51 -0.32
CA ALA A 59 -5.43 -15.48 0.37
C ALA A 59 -6.92 -15.08 0.46
N GLY A 60 -7.23 -13.77 0.36
CA GLY A 60 -8.60 -13.25 0.48
C GLY A 60 -9.53 -13.76 -0.62
N ASP A 61 -10.83 -13.68 -0.35
CA ASP A 61 -11.88 -14.05 -1.30
C ASP A 61 -11.84 -13.21 -2.58
N GLY A 62 -12.57 -13.62 -3.60
CA GLY A 62 -12.47 -13.05 -4.95
C GLY A 62 -11.33 -13.65 -5.78
N GLY A 63 -11.42 -13.50 -7.09
CA GLY A 63 -10.44 -14.00 -8.05
C GLY A 63 -9.06 -13.35 -7.88
N ARG A 64 -8.00 -14.12 -7.99
CA ARG A 64 -6.62 -13.58 -7.93
C ARG A 64 -6.39 -12.56 -9.04
N ASP A 65 -6.84 -12.84 -10.25
CA ASP A 65 -6.80 -11.98 -11.43
C ASP A 65 -7.48 -10.62 -11.19
N ALA A 66 -8.70 -10.63 -10.65
CA ALA A 66 -9.43 -9.41 -10.32
C ALA A 66 -8.69 -8.56 -9.27
N LYS A 67 -8.06 -9.19 -8.26
CA LYS A 67 -7.28 -8.49 -7.23
C LYS A 67 -5.95 -7.95 -7.77
N GLU A 68 -5.27 -8.66 -8.67
CA GLU A 68 -4.10 -8.14 -9.37
C GLU A 68 -4.46 -6.95 -10.27
N LEU A 69 -5.65 -6.99 -10.90
CA LEU A 69 -6.17 -5.88 -11.67
C LEU A 69 -6.45 -4.66 -10.79
N VAL A 70 -7.01 -4.83 -9.57
CA VAL A 70 -7.13 -3.75 -8.59
C VAL A 70 -5.77 -3.17 -8.26
N ALA A 71 -4.79 -4.02 -7.97
CA ALA A 71 -3.42 -3.59 -7.66
C ALA A 71 -2.81 -2.76 -8.79
N ALA A 72 -2.93 -3.21 -10.04
CA ALA A 72 -2.43 -2.50 -11.22
C ALA A 72 -3.17 -1.18 -11.47
N ALA A 73 -4.50 -1.16 -11.36
CA ALA A 73 -5.33 0.03 -11.59
C ALA A 73 -5.07 1.11 -10.53
N VAL A 74 -5.03 0.73 -9.23
CA VAL A 74 -4.66 1.64 -8.13
C VAL A 74 -3.25 2.16 -8.32
N SER A 75 -2.30 1.32 -8.75
CA SER A 75 -0.93 1.76 -9.03
C SER A 75 -0.85 2.76 -10.18
N THR A 76 -1.73 2.62 -11.17
CA THR A 76 -1.82 3.56 -12.31
C THR A 76 -2.28 4.94 -11.85
N ILE A 77 -3.36 5.05 -11.06
CA ILE A 77 -3.85 6.34 -10.56
C ILE A 77 -2.90 6.98 -9.55
N ASN A 78 -2.13 6.18 -8.80
CA ASN A 78 -1.07 6.64 -7.91
C ASN A 78 0.23 6.97 -8.63
N ARG A 79 0.31 6.75 -9.95
CA ARG A 79 1.51 6.99 -10.78
C ARG A 79 2.76 6.26 -10.26
N CYS A 80 2.60 4.99 -9.87
CA CYS A 80 3.69 4.12 -9.43
C CYS A 80 4.07 3.14 -10.56
N PRO A 81 4.99 3.48 -11.48
CA PRO A 81 5.31 2.64 -12.63
C PRO A 81 5.91 1.29 -12.23
N TYR A 82 6.68 1.24 -11.14
CA TYR A 82 7.19 0.00 -10.58
C TYR A 82 6.07 -1.00 -10.28
N CYS A 83 5.04 -0.53 -9.55
CA CYS A 83 3.93 -1.39 -9.15
C CYS A 83 3.02 -1.72 -10.33
N VAL A 84 2.82 -0.80 -11.29
CA VAL A 84 2.08 -1.09 -12.53
C VAL A 84 2.73 -2.24 -13.29
N ASP A 85 4.05 -2.20 -13.50
CA ASP A 85 4.77 -3.26 -14.20
C ASP A 85 4.67 -4.59 -13.46
N ALA A 86 4.90 -4.60 -12.13
CA ALA A 86 4.84 -5.80 -11.31
C ALA A 86 3.45 -6.48 -11.38
N HIS A 87 2.39 -5.71 -11.14
CA HIS A 87 1.03 -6.28 -11.08
C HIS A 87 0.41 -6.55 -12.45
N SER A 88 0.87 -5.91 -13.52
CA SER A 88 0.54 -6.32 -14.89
C SER A 88 1.13 -7.69 -15.24
N ILE A 89 2.34 -7.99 -14.73
CA ILE A 89 2.95 -9.34 -14.88
C ILE A 89 2.13 -10.38 -14.09
N MET A 90 1.75 -10.06 -12.85
CA MET A 90 0.98 -10.96 -12.00
C MET A 90 -0.44 -11.20 -12.55
N LEU A 91 -1.06 -10.16 -13.14
CA LEU A 91 -2.34 -10.26 -13.85
C LEU A 91 -2.24 -11.23 -15.03
N LEU A 92 -1.24 -11.05 -15.90
CA LEU A 92 -1.01 -11.92 -17.04
C LEU A 92 -0.85 -13.40 -16.62
N GLU A 93 -0.16 -13.66 -15.50
CA GLU A 93 0.02 -15.02 -14.98
C GLU A 93 -1.25 -15.60 -14.37
N SER A 94 -2.07 -14.79 -13.72
CA SER A 94 -3.27 -15.28 -13.04
C SER A 94 -4.47 -15.46 -13.95
N SER A 95 -4.61 -14.61 -14.99
CA SER A 95 -5.75 -14.61 -15.92
C SER A 95 -5.41 -15.13 -17.32
N GLY A 96 -4.15 -15.06 -17.72
CA GLY A 96 -3.73 -15.22 -19.13
C GLY A 96 -3.96 -13.97 -19.99
N TYR A 97 -4.57 -12.91 -19.45
CA TYR A 97 -4.80 -11.64 -20.13
C TYR A 97 -3.74 -10.60 -19.78
N ASP A 98 -3.33 -9.79 -20.74
CA ASP A 98 -2.62 -8.57 -20.43
C ASP A 98 -3.62 -7.49 -19.94
N TYR A 99 -3.09 -6.35 -19.43
CA TYR A 99 -3.94 -5.32 -18.85
C TYR A 99 -4.99 -4.75 -19.81
N PRO A 100 -4.67 -4.42 -21.08
CA PRO A 100 -5.67 -4.01 -22.07
C PRO A 100 -6.73 -5.09 -22.39
N GLU A 101 -6.33 -6.37 -22.47
CA GLU A 101 -7.25 -7.48 -22.73
C GLU A 101 -8.23 -7.67 -21.56
N ALA A 102 -7.75 -7.59 -20.31
CA ALA A 102 -8.57 -7.68 -19.12
C ALA A 102 -9.64 -6.58 -19.05
N LEU A 103 -9.37 -5.38 -19.59
CA LEU A 103 -10.35 -4.29 -19.62
C LEU A 103 -11.51 -4.57 -20.60
N ALA A 104 -11.34 -5.46 -21.56
CA ALA A 104 -12.39 -5.85 -22.52
C ALA A 104 -13.37 -6.88 -21.89
N ASP A 105 -13.01 -7.57 -20.82
CA ASP A 105 -13.90 -8.42 -20.06
C ASP A 105 -14.91 -7.58 -19.27
N THR A 106 -16.18 -7.96 -19.29
CA THR A 106 -17.25 -7.17 -18.63
C THR A 106 -17.07 -7.08 -17.12
N TYR A 107 -16.69 -8.18 -16.46
CA TYR A 107 -16.49 -8.19 -15.00
C TYR A 107 -15.17 -7.51 -14.62
N LEU A 108 -14.07 -7.91 -15.21
CA LEU A 108 -12.76 -7.34 -14.94
C LEU A 108 -12.69 -5.86 -15.32
N GLY A 109 -13.32 -5.45 -16.43
CA GLY A 109 -13.44 -4.04 -16.81
C GLY A 109 -14.15 -3.19 -15.76
N ARG A 110 -15.22 -3.71 -15.14
CA ARG A 110 -15.91 -3.02 -14.01
C ARG A 110 -15.05 -3.01 -12.74
N ILE A 111 -14.29 -4.05 -12.46
CA ILE A 111 -13.30 -4.07 -11.35
C ILE A 111 -12.24 -2.97 -11.58
N ALA A 112 -11.72 -2.86 -12.79
CA ALA A 112 -10.73 -1.82 -13.13
C ALA A 112 -11.32 -0.41 -13.01
N GLU A 113 -12.58 -0.19 -13.43
CA GLU A 113 -13.29 1.08 -13.28
C GLU A 113 -13.44 1.44 -11.80
N TRP A 114 -13.88 0.48 -10.97
CA TRP A 114 -14.00 0.67 -9.53
C TRP A 114 -12.64 1.05 -8.91
N ALA A 115 -11.60 0.29 -9.19
CA ALA A 115 -10.26 0.51 -8.65
C ALA A 115 -9.67 1.87 -9.10
N SER A 116 -9.89 2.25 -10.35
CA SER A 116 -9.46 3.55 -10.90
C SER A 116 -10.26 4.74 -10.33
N SER A 117 -11.40 4.47 -9.72
CA SER A 117 -12.27 5.48 -9.10
C SER A 117 -12.00 5.67 -7.60
N THR A 118 -11.10 4.89 -6.98
CA THR A 118 -10.89 4.89 -5.53
C THR A 118 -10.44 6.24 -4.95
N LEU A 119 -9.89 7.15 -5.76
CA LEU A 119 -9.59 8.54 -5.38
C LEU A 119 -10.74 9.53 -5.66
N LYS A 120 -11.93 9.05 -6.01
CA LYS A 120 -13.10 9.88 -6.36
C LYS A 120 -14.30 9.46 -5.53
N PRO A 121 -14.43 9.88 -4.25
CA PRO A 121 -15.47 9.38 -3.34
C PRO A 121 -16.91 9.57 -3.85
N GLY A 122 -17.15 10.55 -4.74
CA GLY A 122 -18.46 10.76 -5.39
C GLY A 122 -18.73 9.89 -6.61
N SER A 123 -17.83 8.97 -6.99
CA SER A 123 -18.03 8.11 -8.18
C SER A 123 -19.14 7.08 -7.95
N ALA A 124 -20.07 6.97 -8.90
CA ALA A 124 -21.22 6.05 -8.79
C ALA A 124 -20.79 4.58 -8.64
N ILE A 125 -19.70 4.17 -9.28
CA ILE A 125 -19.22 2.78 -9.20
C ILE A 125 -18.76 2.39 -7.77
N LEU A 126 -18.36 3.35 -6.93
CA LEU A 126 -18.01 3.08 -5.53
C LEU A 126 -19.24 2.79 -4.68
N HIS A 127 -20.43 3.31 -5.07
CA HIS A 127 -21.68 3.07 -4.38
C HIS A 127 -22.39 1.78 -4.84
N SER A 128 -21.94 1.19 -5.96
CA SER A 128 -22.45 -0.07 -6.51
C SER A 128 -21.28 -0.91 -7.04
N PRO A 129 -20.40 -1.39 -6.13
CA PRO A 129 -19.20 -2.10 -6.52
C PRO A 129 -19.52 -3.40 -7.25
N PRO A 130 -18.65 -3.87 -8.17
CA PRO A 130 -18.90 -5.07 -8.96
C PRO A 130 -18.53 -6.38 -8.25
N PHE A 131 -18.49 -6.40 -6.94
CA PHE A 131 -18.18 -7.56 -6.11
C PHE A 131 -19.19 -7.68 -4.96
N SER A 132 -19.31 -8.88 -4.39
CA SER A 132 -20.20 -9.18 -3.27
C SER A 132 -19.69 -8.62 -1.94
N ASP A 133 -20.59 -8.51 -0.94
CA ASP A 133 -20.25 -8.10 0.42
C ASP A 133 -19.20 -9.02 1.09
N THR A 134 -19.20 -10.31 0.73
CA THR A 134 -18.21 -11.27 1.23
C THR A 134 -16.84 -11.09 0.62
N GLU A 135 -16.76 -10.61 -0.61
CA GLU A 135 -15.50 -10.30 -1.32
C GLU A 135 -14.99 -8.89 -1.02
N ALA A 136 -15.87 -7.98 -0.60
CA ALA A 136 -15.54 -6.57 -0.35
C ALA A 136 -14.29 -6.37 0.54
N PRO A 137 -14.10 -7.11 1.65
CA PRO A 137 -12.87 -6.95 2.46
C PRO A 137 -11.58 -7.21 1.67
N ALA A 138 -11.58 -8.19 0.76
CA ALA A 138 -10.40 -8.50 -0.03
C ALA A 138 -10.12 -7.42 -1.09
N PHE A 139 -11.14 -6.94 -1.80
CA PHE A 139 -10.99 -5.90 -2.82
C PHE A 139 -10.63 -4.55 -2.19
N ILE A 140 -11.36 -4.11 -1.16
CA ILE A 140 -11.09 -2.85 -0.45
C ILE A 140 -9.72 -2.90 0.23
N GLY A 141 -9.41 -4.00 0.91
CA GLY A 141 -8.11 -4.16 1.57
C GLY A 141 -6.95 -4.17 0.58
N THR A 142 -7.11 -4.80 -0.60
CA THR A 142 -6.13 -4.71 -1.69
C THR A 142 -5.96 -3.26 -2.13
N ALA A 143 -7.04 -2.52 -2.39
CA ALA A 143 -6.94 -1.12 -2.78
C ALA A 143 -6.25 -0.26 -1.71
N VAL A 144 -6.64 -0.39 -0.43
CA VAL A 144 -6.03 0.33 0.70
C VAL A 144 -4.54 0.00 0.83
N PHE A 145 -4.17 -1.29 0.74
CA PHE A 145 -2.76 -1.68 0.78
C PHE A 145 -1.98 -1.08 -0.39
N PHE A 146 -2.55 -1.06 -1.61
CA PHE A 146 -1.86 -0.46 -2.76
C PHE A 146 -1.80 1.06 -2.70
N HIS A 147 -2.76 1.73 -2.10
CA HIS A 147 -2.63 3.16 -1.78
C HIS A 147 -1.51 3.44 -0.78
N TYR A 148 -1.25 2.54 0.16
CA TYR A 148 -0.12 2.61 1.08
C TYR A 148 1.21 2.33 0.38
N ILE A 149 1.35 1.14 -0.20
CA ILE A 149 2.65 0.66 -0.69
C ILE A 149 3.14 1.45 -1.91
N ASN A 150 2.24 1.97 -2.75
CA ASN A 150 2.63 2.80 -3.89
C ASN A 150 3.34 4.09 -3.44
N ARG A 151 2.94 4.69 -2.32
CA ARG A 151 3.60 5.86 -1.75
C ARG A 151 5.02 5.52 -1.30
N MET A 152 5.17 4.43 -0.56
CA MET A 152 6.47 3.93 -0.12
C MET A 152 7.40 3.63 -1.30
N VAL A 153 6.90 2.91 -2.30
CA VAL A 153 7.65 2.52 -3.50
C VAL A 153 8.03 3.74 -4.34
N THR A 154 7.13 4.71 -4.52
CA THR A 154 7.40 5.95 -5.27
C THR A 154 8.57 6.73 -4.67
N ILE A 155 8.65 6.78 -3.34
CA ILE A 155 9.72 7.50 -2.63
C ILE A 155 11.03 6.71 -2.65
N LEU A 156 10.98 5.41 -2.37
CA LEU A 156 12.14 4.62 -1.98
C LEU A 156 12.72 3.75 -3.10
N LEU A 157 11.95 3.42 -4.15
CA LEU A 157 12.40 2.52 -5.21
C LEU A 157 12.56 3.23 -6.56
N GLY A 158 13.09 2.48 -7.53
CA GLY A 158 13.21 2.92 -8.92
C GLY A 158 11.88 2.86 -9.69
N THR A 159 11.97 3.09 -11.00
CA THR A 159 10.79 3.19 -11.87
C THR A 159 10.28 1.85 -12.40
N SER A 160 11.05 0.77 -12.33
CA SER A 160 10.62 -0.56 -12.77
C SER A 160 11.35 -1.68 -12.04
N PRO A 161 10.66 -2.80 -11.71
CA PRO A 161 11.27 -3.99 -11.14
C PRO A 161 12.06 -4.80 -12.17
N LEU A 162 11.85 -4.55 -13.46
CA LEU A 162 12.46 -5.33 -14.52
C LEU A 162 13.87 -4.81 -14.84
N PRO A 163 14.88 -5.69 -14.90
CA PRO A 163 16.17 -5.34 -15.47
C PRO A 163 15.99 -5.16 -16.99
N PHE A 164 15.84 -3.94 -17.45
CA PHE A 164 15.82 -3.67 -18.89
C PHE A 164 17.22 -3.91 -19.46
N SER A 165 17.45 -5.07 -20.07
CA SER A 165 18.56 -5.22 -21.00
C SER A 165 18.19 -4.52 -22.30
N SER A 166 19.04 -3.58 -22.74
CA SER A 166 18.90 -2.89 -24.02
C SER A 166 18.73 -3.93 -25.15
N GLY A 167 17.52 -3.97 -25.76
CA GLY A 167 17.23 -4.81 -26.91
C GLY A 167 16.07 -5.79 -26.79
N ILE A 168 15.55 -6.09 -25.59
CA ILE A 168 14.38 -6.96 -25.45
C ILE A 168 13.13 -6.08 -25.30
N PRO A 169 12.07 -6.28 -26.13
CA PRO A 169 10.82 -5.55 -25.96
C PRO A 169 10.21 -5.80 -24.58
N LYS A 170 9.66 -4.75 -23.95
CA LYS A 170 9.06 -4.80 -22.60
C LYS A 170 8.06 -5.96 -22.45
N GLN A 171 7.20 -6.19 -23.44
CA GLN A 171 6.21 -7.27 -23.45
C GLN A 171 6.83 -8.67 -23.38
N VAL A 172 7.97 -8.89 -24.05
CA VAL A 172 8.69 -10.17 -24.00
C VAL A 172 9.30 -10.37 -22.61
N SER A 173 9.91 -9.34 -22.05
CA SER A 173 10.47 -9.38 -20.68
C SER A 173 9.38 -9.66 -19.65
N MET A 174 8.19 -9.04 -19.78
CA MET A 174 7.04 -9.28 -18.91
C MET A 174 6.56 -10.74 -19.00
N ARG A 175 6.43 -11.31 -20.20
CA ARG A 175 6.01 -12.71 -20.37
C ARG A 175 7.02 -13.71 -19.82
N MET A 176 8.32 -13.43 -19.94
CA MET A 176 9.37 -14.25 -19.32
C MET A 176 9.31 -14.19 -17.79
N ALA A 177 9.14 -13.00 -17.23
CA ALA A 177 8.98 -12.82 -15.78
C ALA A 177 7.72 -13.52 -15.26
N ALA A 178 6.60 -13.39 -15.99
CA ALA A 178 5.34 -14.05 -15.69
C ALA A 178 5.52 -15.58 -15.64
N TRP A 179 6.15 -16.17 -16.64
CA TRP A 179 6.43 -17.62 -16.66
C TRP A 179 7.28 -18.07 -15.46
N PHE A 180 8.28 -17.28 -15.08
CA PHE A 180 9.18 -17.60 -13.96
C PHE A 180 8.45 -17.61 -12.60
N PHE A 181 7.52 -16.67 -12.37
CA PHE A 181 6.79 -16.55 -11.12
C PHE A 181 5.49 -17.35 -11.06
N GLY A 182 5.02 -17.89 -12.18
CA GLY A 182 3.67 -18.49 -12.35
C GLY A 182 3.34 -19.64 -11.42
N GLY A 183 4.31 -20.46 -11.06
CA GLY A 183 4.09 -21.61 -10.17
C GLY A 183 3.64 -21.20 -8.77
N ALA A 184 4.15 -20.08 -8.24
CA ALA A 184 3.79 -19.57 -6.91
C ALA A 184 2.45 -18.81 -6.92
N ILE A 185 2.12 -18.14 -8.03
CA ILE A 185 0.94 -17.27 -8.16
C ILE A 185 -0.36 -18.07 -8.24
N ARG A 186 -0.36 -19.20 -8.95
CA ARG A 186 -1.57 -20.01 -9.23
C ARG A 186 -2.07 -20.81 -8.02
N LEU A 187 -1.26 -20.97 -6.98
CA LEU A 187 -1.66 -21.75 -5.82
C LEU A 187 -2.54 -20.92 -4.88
N ARG A 188 -3.75 -21.41 -4.61
CA ARG A 188 -4.62 -20.81 -3.58
C ARG A 188 -3.95 -20.92 -2.21
N LYS A 189 -3.89 -19.81 -1.48
CA LYS A 189 -3.24 -19.72 -0.16
C LYS A 189 -4.29 -19.86 0.94
N PRO A 190 -4.02 -20.61 2.01
CA PRO A 190 -4.91 -20.66 3.18
C PRO A 190 -4.91 -19.30 3.88
N GLN A 191 -6.10 -18.84 4.28
CA GLN A 191 -6.28 -17.58 5.01
C GLN A 191 -5.77 -17.70 6.45
N GLY A 192 -5.35 -16.57 7.03
CA GLY A 192 -5.02 -16.45 8.45
C GLY A 192 -3.64 -16.97 8.87
N THR A 193 -2.89 -17.63 8.00
CA THR A 193 -1.60 -18.25 8.36
C THR A 193 -0.47 -17.27 8.65
N SER A 194 -0.63 -15.98 8.28
CA SER A 194 0.34 -14.94 8.60
C SER A 194 0.07 -14.24 9.94
N LEU A 195 -1.11 -14.43 10.55
CA LEU A 195 -1.54 -13.67 11.72
C LEU A 195 -0.68 -13.90 12.97
N GLU A 196 0.00 -15.04 13.05
CA GLU A 196 0.93 -15.37 14.14
C GLU A 196 2.21 -14.50 14.17
N LEU A 197 2.45 -13.69 13.13
CA LEU A 197 3.66 -12.86 13.05
C LEU A 197 3.65 -11.69 14.04
N LEU A 198 2.48 -11.16 14.39
CA LEU A 198 2.32 -10.08 15.37
C LEU A 198 1.22 -10.42 16.38
N GLN A 199 1.29 -9.78 17.55
CA GLN A 199 0.27 -9.90 18.58
C GLN A 199 -1.07 -9.32 18.12
N GLU A 200 -2.16 -9.83 18.71
CA GLU A 200 -3.51 -9.31 18.45
C GLU A 200 -3.63 -7.85 18.85
N ALA A 201 -4.43 -7.14 18.05
CA ALA A 201 -4.75 -5.74 18.26
C ALA A 201 -6.22 -5.49 17.90
N PRO A 202 -6.85 -4.46 18.46
CA PRO A 202 -8.22 -4.07 18.09
C PRO A 202 -8.24 -3.48 16.69
N LEU A 203 -9.31 -3.76 15.93
CA LEU A 203 -9.55 -3.13 14.64
C LEU A 203 -10.09 -1.71 14.85
N PRO A 204 -9.45 -0.67 14.31
CA PRO A 204 -10.01 0.69 14.32
C PRO A 204 -11.33 0.78 13.55
N ASP A 205 -12.22 1.69 14.00
CA ASP A 205 -13.57 1.84 13.43
C ASP A 205 -13.58 2.23 11.95
N ASP A 206 -12.63 3.03 11.52
CA ASP A 206 -12.47 3.45 10.11
C ASP A 206 -12.06 2.32 9.16
N LEU A 207 -11.68 1.16 9.71
CA LEU A 207 -11.42 -0.07 8.97
C LEU A 207 -12.60 -1.08 9.03
N SER A 208 -13.80 -0.60 9.35
CA SER A 208 -15.01 -1.44 9.47
C SER A 208 -15.34 -2.25 8.22
N TRP A 209 -14.86 -1.85 7.06
CA TRP A 209 -14.96 -2.59 5.80
C TRP A 209 -14.35 -4.01 5.86
N ALA A 210 -13.41 -4.25 6.78
CA ALA A 210 -12.77 -5.56 6.95
C ALA A 210 -13.65 -6.58 7.70
N LYS A 211 -14.70 -6.14 8.41
CA LYS A 211 -15.45 -6.95 9.40
C LYS A 211 -16.04 -8.25 8.85
N ALA A 212 -16.33 -8.32 7.55
CA ALA A 212 -16.87 -9.55 6.94
C ALA A 212 -15.81 -10.66 6.75
N SER A 213 -14.51 -10.40 7.03
CA SER A 213 -13.43 -11.40 6.90
C SER A 213 -12.51 -11.36 8.12
N LEU A 214 -12.62 -12.35 9.02
CA LEU A 214 -11.79 -12.43 10.23
C LEU A 214 -10.27 -12.41 9.95
N PRO A 215 -9.74 -13.10 8.92
CA PRO A 215 -8.33 -13.02 8.58
C PRO A 215 -7.89 -11.60 8.19
N ILE A 216 -8.71 -10.88 7.42
CA ILE A 216 -8.42 -9.50 7.00
C ILE A 216 -8.54 -8.54 8.19
N VAL A 217 -9.54 -8.72 9.06
CA VAL A 217 -9.62 -8.02 10.36
C VAL A 217 -8.33 -8.18 11.15
N GLY A 218 -7.91 -9.44 11.34
CA GLY A 218 -6.69 -9.74 12.09
C GLY A 218 -5.42 -9.13 11.50
N ALA A 219 -5.30 -9.12 10.17
CA ALA A 219 -4.16 -8.56 9.46
C ALA A 219 -4.12 -7.02 9.57
N PHE A 220 -5.23 -6.35 9.27
CA PHE A 220 -5.27 -4.88 9.29
C PHE A 220 -5.24 -4.29 10.69
N ALA A 221 -5.83 -4.98 11.70
CA ALA A 221 -5.72 -4.58 13.09
C ALA A 221 -4.24 -4.55 13.56
N ARG A 222 -3.49 -5.63 13.30
CA ARG A 222 -2.06 -5.73 13.65
C ARG A 222 -1.20 -4.76 12.85
N PHE A 223 -1.47 -4.63 11.55
CA PHE A 223 -0.75 -3.70 10.69
C PHE A 223 -0.96 -2.26 11.16
N THR A 224 -2.20 -1.85 11.44
CA THR A 224 -2.50 -0.52 11.95
C THR A 224 -1.80 -0.26 13.30
N ASN A 225 -1.81 -1.25 14.21
CA ASN A 225 -1.12 -1.10 15.47
C ASN A 225 0.40 -0.89 15.30
N ALA A 226 1.04 -1.63 14.39
CA ALA A 226 2.46 -1.43 14.07
C ALA A 226 2.73 -0.05 13.46
N ILE A 227 1.87 0.43 12.56
CA ILE A 227 1.95 1.76 11.95
C ILE A 227 1.82 2.87 13.01
N GLU A 228 0.85 2.77 13.92
CA GLU A 228 0.64 3.80 14.95
C GLU A 228 1.83 3.87 15.93
N HIS A 229 2.37 2.72 16.35
CA HIS A 229 3.59 2.70 17.17
C HIS A 229 4.79 3.33 16.43
N ALA A 230 4.98 3.00 15.16
CA ALA A 230 6.02 3.57 14.33
C ALA A 230 5.86 5.09 14.17
N GLY A 231 4.63 5.57 13.98
CA GLY A 231 4.31 6.99 13.88
C GLY A 231 4.62 7.77 15.17
N VAL A 232 4.24 7.19 16.33
CA VAL A 232 4.55 7.80 17.65
C VAL A 232 6.07 7.89 17.87
N GLY A 233 6.81 6.89 17.43
CA GLY A 233 8.28 6.86 17.60
C GLY A 233 9.06 7.75 16.62
N SER A 234 8.43 8.22 15.52
CA SER A 234 9.15 8.89 14.42
C SER A 234 8.66 10.30 14.07
N LEU A 235 7.44 10.67 14.46
CA LEU A 235 6.84 11.97 14.14
C LEU A 235 6.31 12.66 15.39
N PRO A 236 6.55 13.97 15.57
CA PRO A 236 5.96 14.76 16.63
C PRO A 236 4.44 14.70 16.62
N GLU A 237 3.81 14.84 17.80
CA GLU A 237 2.36 14.77 17.95
C GLU A 237 1.63 15.82 17.12
N ASP A 238 2.10 17.07 17.14
CA ASP A 238 1.51 18.18 16.37
C ASP A 238 1.56 17.90 14.84
N VAL A 239 2.64 17.28 14.36
CA VAL A 239 2.76 16.87 12.96
C VAL A 239 1.71 15.80 12.63
N ARG A 240 1.59 14.78 13.48
CA ARG A 240 0.61 13.70 13.27
C ARG A 240 -0.83 14.24 13.32
N ALA A 241 -1.10 15.16 14.25
CA ALA A 241 -2.41 15.83 14.36
C ALA A 241 -2.74 16.64 13.10
N ALA A 242 -1.78 17.43 12.57
CA ALA A 242 -1.96 18.24 11.37
C ALA A 242 -2.26 17.34 10.14
N VAL A 243 -1.44 16.30 9.89
CA VAL A 243 -1.64 15.36 8.77
C VAL A 243 -2.98 14.63 8.89
N SER A 244 -3.34 14.15 10.08
CA SER A 244 -4.62 13.47 10.32
C SER A 244 -5.82 14.38 10.06
N LYS A 245 -5.76 15.65 10.51
CA LYS A 245 -6.80 16.65 10.25
C LYS A 245 -6.97 16.91 8.76
N SER A 246 -5.87 17.07 8.03
CA SER A 246 -5.91 17.30 6.58
C SER A 246 -6.40 16.07 5.84
N ALA A 247 -6.02 14.85 6.28
CA ALA A 247 -6.54 13.61 5.71
C ALA A 247 -8.06 13.46 5.90
N LEU A 248 -8.62 13.84 7.06
CA LEU A 248 -10.07 13.81 7.29
C LEU A 248 -10.85 14.71 6.32
N ASN A 249 -10.28 15.84 5.93
CA ASN A 249 -10.88 16.79 5.01
C ASN A 249 -10.55 16.52 3.53
N TRP A 250 -9.65 15.59 3.25
CA TRP A 250 -9.23 15.27 1.90
C TRP A 250 -10.28 14.43 1.16
N ASP A 251 -10.56 14.83 -0.07
CA ASP A 251 -11.53 14.21 -0.98
C ASP A 251 -10.89 13.34 -2.08
N GLY A 252 -9.61 13.03 -1.96
CA GLY A 252 -8.86 12.26 -2.97
C GLY A 252 -8.29 13.09 -4.11
N SER A 253 -8.54 14.40 -4.16
CA SER A 253 -8.00 15.28 -5.19
C SER A 253 -6.48 15.40 -5.11
N SER A 254 -5.85 15.55 -6.28
CA SER A 254 -4.41 15.85 -6.31
C SER A 254 -4.18 17.26 -5.76
N PRO A 255 -3.13 17.45 -4.95
CA PRO A 255 -2.78 18.78 -4.46
C PRO A 255 -2.53 19.78 -5.59
N ALA A 256 -2.71 21.06 -5.31
CA ALA A 256 -2.40 22.13 -6.24
C ALA A 256 -0.95 22.02 -6.77
N MET A 257 -0.72 22.48 -7.99
CA MET A 257 0.60 22.38 -8.63
C MET A 257 1.67 23.24 -7.95
N ASN A 258 1.27 24.26 -7.17
CA ASN A 258 2.20 25.07 -6.38
C ASN A 258 2.83 24.25 -5.25
N ASP A 259 4.04 24.60 -4.83
CA ASP A 259 4.76 23.87 -3.79
C ASP A 259 4.32 24.24 -2.37
N GLY A 260 3.46 25.24 -2.21
CA GLY A 260 3.00 25.77 -0.91
C GLY A 260 1.61 25.31 -0.47
N TRP A 261 0.99 24.33 -1.14
CA TRP A 261 -0.39 23.91 -0.85
C TRP A 261 -0.64 23.41 0.57
N TYR A 262 0.41 22.95 1.27
CA TYR A 262 0.35 22.45 2.66
C TYR A 262 0.93 23.44 3.68
N GLU A 263 1.49 24.57 3.25
CA GLU A 263 2.19 25.52 4.14
C GLU A 263 1.30 26.08 5.25
N ASP A 264 0.03 26.34 4.95
CA ASP A 264 -0.94 26.82 5.95
C ASP A 264 -1.20 25.75 7.02
N ASP A 265 -1.25 24.47 6.64
CA ASP A 265 -1.47 23.36 7.57
C ASP A 265 -0.31 23.18 8.55
N ILE A 266 0.92 23.51 8.14
CA ILE A 266 2.15 23.40 8.95
C ILE A 266 2.71 24.75 9.41
N ALA A 267 2.00 25.85 9.20
CA ALA A 267 2.48 27.19 9.53
C ALA A 267 2.81 27.40 11.03
N HIS A 268 2.12 26.66 11.88
CA HIS A 268 2.34 26.67 13.33
C HIS A 268 3.57 25.86 13.78
N LEU A 269 4.13 24.98 12.92
CA LEU A 269 5.29 24.17 13.21
C LEU A 269 6.59 24.95 12.93
N GLN A 270 7.63 24.69 13.73
CA GLN A 270 8.94 25.33 13.59
C GLN A 270 10.08 24.33 13.64
N GLY A 271 11.24 24.70 13.08
CA GLY A 271 12.46 23.91 13.18
C GLY A 271 12.31 22.45 12.71
N ALA A 272 12.64 21.52 13.58
CA ALA A 272 12.55 20.09 13.33
C ALA A 272 11.13 19.64 12.96
N ASP A 273 10.12 20.15 13.67
CA ASP A 273 8.72 19.77 13.46
C ASP A 273 8.22 20.23 12.09
N LYS A 274 8.68 21.39 11.61
CA LYS A 274 8.35 21.85 10.25
C LYS A 274 8.95 20.94 9.18
N ALA A 275 10.20 20.47 9.37
CA ALA A 275 10.83 19.51 8.47
C ALA A 275 10.07 18.16 8.45
N ALA A 276 9.68 17.67 9.63
CA ALA A 276 8.86 16.46 9.77
C ALA A 276 7.47 16.63 9.13
N GLY A 277 6.82 17.77 9.35
CA GLY A 277 5.53 18.12 8.74
C GLY A 277 5.61 18.11 7.22
N ARG A 278 6.63 18.73 6.64
CA ARG A 278 6.85 18.73 5.19
C ARG A 278 6.99 17.32 4.64
N LEU A 279 7.83 16.47 5.24
CA LEU A 279 7.98 15.08 4.81
C LEU A 279 6.65 14.33 4.89
N ALA A 280 5.93 14.44 6.02
CA ALA A 280 4.70 13.71 6.26
C ALA A 280 3.57 14.13 5.31
N PHE A 281 3.37 15.44 5.08
CA PHE A 281 2.38 15.93 4.11
C PHE A 281 2.67 15.50 2.69
N LEU A 282 3.92 15.67 2.22
CA LEU A 282 4.30 15.23 0.89
C LEU A 282 4.13 13.73 0.73
N THR A 283 4.52 12.92 1.72
CA THR A 283 4.34 11.47 1.69
C THR A 283 2.87 11.08 1.59
N ALA A 284 2.00 11.71 2.38
CA ALA A 284 0.57 11.39 2.40
C ALA A 284 -0.14 11.76 1.09
N PHE A 285 0.13 12.95 0.55
CA PHE A 285 -0.72 13.53 -0.51
C PHE A 285 -0.01 13.74 -1.85
N ALA A 286 1.32 13.83 -1.87
CA ALA A 286 2.11 14.05 -3.07
C ALA A 286 3.47 13.32 -3.03
N PRO A 287 3.51 11.97 -2.89
CA PRO A 287 4.75 11.20 -2.68
C PRO A 287 5.78 11.41 -3.78
N TYR A 288 5.35 11.75 -4.99
CA TYR A 288 6.22 12.08 -6.12
C TYR A 288 7.01 13.39 -5.96
N LYS A 289 6.68 14.21 -4.95
CA LYS A 289 7.41 15.45 -4.60
C LYS A 289 8.42 15.25 -3.46
N VAL A 290 8.51 14.06 -2.89
CA VAL A 290 9.53 13.73 -1.89
C VAL A 290 10.85 13.49 -2.60
N ASP A 291 11.77 14.42 -2.44
CA ASP A 291 13.11 14.39 -3.02
C ASP A 291 14.20 14.27 -1.93
N GLU A 292 15.46 14.26 -2.36
CA GLU A 292 16.60 14.18 -1.46
C GLU A 292 16.69 15.37 -0.49
N ALA A 293 16.26 16.56 -0.89
CA ALA A 293 16.31 17.74 -0.02
C ALA A 293 15.29 17.61 1.12
N VAL A 294 14.09 17.11 0.83
CA VAL A 294 13.04 16.85 1.84
C VAL A 294 13.50 15.79 2.83
N VAL A 295 14.02 14.67 2.32
CA VAL A 295 14.49 13.56 3.18
C VAL A 295 15.70 14.00 4.02
N ARG A 296 16.65 14.73 3.45
CA ARG A 296 17.81 15.24 4.19
C ARG A 296 17.41 16.18 5.30
N ALA A 297 16.52 17.15 5.03
CA ALA A 297 16.03 18.10 6.03
C ALA A 297 15.34 17.39 7.21
N PHE A 298 14.61 16.30 6.96
CA PHE A 298 14.05 15.47 8.01
C PHE A 298 15.15 14.73 8.77
N SER A 299 16.05 14.03 8.07
CA SER A 299 17.06 13.15 8.68
C SER A 299 18.13 13.90 9.47
N GLU A 300 18.32 15.20 9.23
CA GLU A 300 19.19 16.07 10.03
C GLU A 300 18.68 16.20 11.49
N HIS A 301 17.37 16.11 11.70
CA HIS A 301 16.73 16.21 13.01
C HIS A 301 16.30 14.85 13.57
N PHE A 302 15.93 13.93 12.70
CA PHE A 302 15.40 12.60 13.03
C PHE A 302 16.25 11.52 12.32
N PRO A 303 17.48 11.26 12.81
CA PRO A 303 18.40 10.33 12.17
C PRO A 303 17.99 8.87 12.40
N GLY A 304 18.21 8.02 11.38
CA GLY A 304 17.96 6.59 11.41
C GLY A 304 17.09 6.12 10.24
N ASP A 305 17.46 4.98 9.65
CA ASP A 305 16.68 4.36 8.57
C ASP A 305 15.31 3.89 9.08
N ASP A 306 15.26 3.40 10.32
CA ASP A 306 14.05 2.99 11.04
C ASP A 306 13.10 4.16 11.27
N ILE A 307 13.63 5.32 11.67
CA ILE A 307 12.86 6.54 11.89
C ILE A 307 12.28 7.05 10.56
N LEU A 308 13.09 7.08 9.49
CA LEU A 308 12.62 7.50 8.17
C LEU A 308 11.52 6.56 7.65
N ILE A 309 11.74 5.24 7.70
CA ILE A 309 10.74 4.25 7.26
C ILE A 309 9.45 4.36 8.07
N SER A 310 9.56 4.55 9.38
CA SER A 310 8.41 4.73 10.27
C SER A 310 7.58 5.98 9.92
N ALA A 311 8.22 7.11 9.70
CA ALA A 311 7.57 8.36 9.32
C ALA A 311 6.87 8.25 7.95
N LEU A 312 7.55 7.66 6.96
CA LEU A 312 6.98 7.43 5.63
C LEU A 312 5.81 6.44 5.69
N ALA A 313 5.94 5.35 6.45
CA ALA A 313 4.90 4.33 6.58
C ALA A 313 3.64 4.90 7.25
N TRP A 314 3.77 5.62 8.36
CA TRP A 314 2.65 6.24 9.04
C TRP A 314 1.92 7.24 8.13
N SER A 315 2.63 8.13 7.49
CA SER A 315 2.07 9.15 6.59
C SER A 315 1.37 8.53 5.38
N SER A 316 1.98 7.50 4.77
CA SER A 316 1.40 6.75 3.65
C SER A 316 0.10 6.05 4.05
N PHE A 317 0.09 5.42 5.23
CA PHE A 317 -1.08 4.66 5.68
C PHE A 317 -2.22 5.57 6.15
N THR A 318 -1.92 6.75 6.71
CA THR A 318 -2.93 7.76 7.06
C THR A 318 -3.77 8.14 5.85
N ALA A 319 -3.15 8.43 4.70
CA ALA A 319 -3.87 8.69 3.46
C ALA A 319 -4.61 7.45 2.93
N ALA A 320 -4.02 6.27 3.00
CA ALA A 320 -4.65 5.03 2.54
C ALA A 320 -5.87 4.64 3.38
N ARG A 321 -5.82 4.81 4.72
CA ARG A 321 -6.97 4.62 5.61
C ARG A 321 -8.12 5.56 5.27
N ARG A 322 -7.82 6.83 5.01
CA ARG A 322 -8.82 7.80 4.58
C ARG A 322 -9.52 7.34 3.30
N ILE A 323 -8.77 6.84 2.32
CA ILE A 323 -9.36 6.26 1.11
C ILE A 323 -10.26 5.08 1.46
N GLY A 324 -9.79 4.14 2.28
CA GLY A 324 -10.58 2.99 2.73
C GLY A 324 -11.92 3.37 3.37
N SER A 325 -11.97 4.51 4.08
CA SER A 325 -13.17 4.95 4.80
C SER A 325 -14.35 5.33 3.89
N TRP A 326 -14.11 5.70 2.64
CA TRP A 326 -15.20 5.99 1.68
C TRP A 326 -15.44 4.89 0.64
N LEU A 327 -14.62 3.82 0.64
CA LEU A 327 -14.86 2.66 -0.23
C LEU A 327 -15.90 1.70 0.32
N TYR A 328 -16.31 1.86 1.56
CA TYR A 328 -17.28 1.02 2.23
C TYR A 328 -18.50 1.82 2.66
N ILE A 329 -19.65 1.43 2.14
CA ILE A 329 -20.94 1.91 2.60
C ILE A 329 -21.57 0.77 3.39
N PRO A 330 -21.70 0.90 4.74
CA PRO A 330 -22.33 -0.13 5.52
C PRO A 330 -23.78 -0.34 5.02
N PRO A 331 -24.27 -1.59 4.97
CA PRO A 331 -25.66 -1.85 4.65
C PRO A 331 -26.55 -0.98 5.54
N GLN A 332 -27.41 -0.17 4.92
CA GLN A 332 -28.40 0.58 5.69
C GLN A 332 -29.27 -0.45 6.41
N CYS A 333 -29.24 -0.44 7.74
CA CYS A 333 -30.25 -1.12 8.51
C CYS A 333 -31.61 -0.47 8.14
N PHE A 334 -32.35 -1.09 7.22
CA PHE A 334 -33.74 -0.78 7.07
C PHE A 334 -34.40 -1.18 8.40
N SER A 335 -34.55 -0.23 9.31
CA SER A 335 -35.48 -0.36 10.41
C SER A 335 -36.83 -0.50 9.75
N HIS A 336 -37.32 -1.75 9.70
CA HIS A 336 -38.71 -2.00 9.41
C HIS A 336 -39.55 -1.27 10.48
N ILE A 337 -40.18 -0.16 10.06
CA ILE A 337 -41.27 0.50 10.77
C ILE A 337 -42.52 -0.31 10.53
#